data_128da08e9c8e4d6c7f98e1d2cf7642b5
#
_entry.id   128da08e9c8e4d6c7f98e1d2cf7642b5
#
_cell.length_a   1.000
_cell.length_b   1.000
_cell.length_c   1.000
_cell.angle_alpha   90.00
_cell.angle_beta   90.00
_cell.angle_gamma   90.00
#
_symmetry.space_group_name_H-M   'P 1'
#
loop_
_entity.id
_entity.type
_entity.pdbx_description
1 polymer ?
#
loop_
_entity_poly.entity_id
_entity_poly.type
_entity_poly.pdbx_seq_one_letter_code
_entity_poly.pdbx_strand_id
1 'polypeptide(L)'
;TWLSVAGEGCYRYKEGGKRLFFSYTEHSLPEYGVTQMAECSDGILLIYNTGLLVCLDRATLAIKWQSDEIKKYIPGGKTIELSLFVDRDNCIWAYSLMGIWAYDCGTKSWRTDLTGIWSSRPDVIIHAVAQDIEGRIWVGKDYDGIDVLEKETGKVTSLVAHDDNGRSLPHNTIYDLYADRDGVMWVGTYKKGVSYYSESIFKFNMYEWGDITCIEQADEDRLWLGTNDHGILLWNRSTGKAEPFWRDAEGQLPNPVVSMLKSKDGKLWVGTFNGGLYCMNGSQVRSYREGT
;
A
#
# COMPACT_ATOMS: atom_id res chain seq x y z
N THR A 1 -18.34 17.47 -12.99
CA THR A 1 -16.90 17.80 -12.97
C THR A 1 -16.69 19.22 -12.54
N TRP A 2 -15.68 19.48 -11.73
CA TRP A 2 -15.25 20.79 -11.30
C TRP A 2 -13.87 21.10 -11.85
N LEU A 3 -13.61 22.38 -12.11
CA LEU A 3 -12.34 22.87 -12.60
C LEU A 3 -12.03 24.22 -11.92
N SER A 4 -10.89 24.38 -11.28
CA SER A 4 -10.37 25.68 -10.84
C SER A 4 -9.49 26.28 -11.94
N VAL A 5 -9.62 27.58 -12.13
CA VAL A 5 -8.79 28.36 -13.06
C VAL A 5 -8.13 29.47 -12.26
N ALA A 6 -6.81 29.46 -12.24
CA ALA A 6 -6.03 30.44 -11.49
C ALA A 6 -6.40 31.87 -11.94
N GLY A 7 -6.68 32.75 -10.96
CA GLY A 7 -7.06 34.14 -11.20
C GLY A 7 -8.47 34.39 -11.72
N GLU A 8 -9.23 33.35 -12.02
CA GLU A 8 -10.61 33.50 -12.53
C GLU A 8 -11.67 32.99 -11.54
N GLY A 9 -11.54 31.75 -11.04
CA GLY A 9 -12.50 31.11 -10.16
C GLY A 9 -12.71 29.64 -10.46
N CYS A 10 -13.90 29.12 -10.17
CA CYS A 10 -14.23 27.72 -10.33
C CYS A 10 -15.34 27.50 -11.34
N TYR A 11 -15.22 26.47 -12.15
CA TYR A 11 -16.22 26.06 -13.12
C TYR A 11 -16.83 24.72 -12.71
N ARG A 12 -18.16 24.62 -12.74
CA ARG A 12 -18.90 23.37 -12.62
C ARG A 12 -19.48 22.96 -13.95
N TYR A 13 -19.10 21.81 -14.46
CA TYR A 13 -19.69 21.22 -15.68
C TYR A 13 -20.70 20.15 -15.28
N LYS A 14 -21.94 20.29 -15.79
CA LYS A 14 -22.99 19.28 -15.69
C LYS A 14 -23.10 18.48 -17.00
N GLU A 15 -23.66 17.26 -16.90
CA GLU A 15 -24.07 16.50 -18.07
C GLU A 15 -24.96 17.33 -18.98
N GLY A 16 -24.72 17.30 -20.29
CA GLY A 16 -25.39 18.17 -21.26
C GLY A 16 -24.70 19.53 -21.53
N GLY A 17 -23.48 19.73 -21.01
CA GLY A 17 -22.60 20.86 -21.38
C GLY A 17 -22.95 22.19 -20.71
N LYS A 18 -23.90 22.25 -19.76
CA LYS A 18 -24.13 23.46 -18.98
C LYS A 18 -22.97 23.75 -18.05
N ARG A 19 -22.30 24.89 -18.32
CA ARG A 19 -21.21 25.43 -17.52
C ARG A 19 -21.76 26.44 -16.51
N LEU A 20 -21.45 26.27 -15.24
CA LEU A 20 -21.69 27.26 -14.19
C LEU A 20 -20.32 27.78 -13.74
N PHE A 21 -20.20 29.08 -13.75
CA PHE A 21 -18.99 29.76 -13.30
C PHE A 21 -19.22 30.34 -11.89
N PHE A 22 -18.24 30.20 -11.02
CA PHE A 22 -18.21 30.77 -9.69
C PHE A 22 -17.00 31.67 -9.59
N SER A 23 -17.21 32.92 -9.43
CA SER A 23 -16.15 33.90 -9.22
C SER A 23 -16.29 34.58 -7.87
N TYR A 24 -15.23 35.21 -7.46
CA TYR A 24 -15.20 36.06 -6.28
C TYR A 24 -16.25 37.21 -6.38
N THR A 25 -16.44 37.76 -7.55
CA THR A 25 -17.33 38.91 -7.77
C THR A 25 -18.79 38.53 -7.92
N GLU A 26 -19.11 37.39 -8.53
CA GLU A 26 -20.47 37.04 -8.88
C GLU A 26 -21.18 36.11 -7.91
N HIS A 27 -20.42 35.29 -7.18
CA HIS A 27 -20.97 34.21 -6.34
C HIS A 27 -20.46 34.23 -4.89
N SER A 28 -19.95 35.37 -4.43
CA SER A 28 -19.51 35.57 -3.02
C SER A 28 -18.48 34.55 -2.54
N LEU A 29 -17.61 34.06 -3.41
CA LEU A 29 -16.42 33.34 -2.95
C LEU A 29 -15.56 34.31 -2.13
N PRO A 30 -15.00 33.87 -0.98
CA PRO A 30 -14.37 34.79 -0.04
C PRO A 30 -13.06 35.40 -0.55
N GLU A 31 -12.36 34.71 -1.44
CA GLU A 31 -11.03 35.13 -1.94
C GLU A 31 -10.79 34.67 -3.40
N TYR A 32 -9.75 35.23 -4.01
CA TYR A 32 -9.15 34.70 -5.25
C TYR A 32 -8.16 33.57 -4.95
N GLY A 33 -7.86 32.75 -5.95
CA GLY A 33 -6.73 31.85 -5.89
C GLY A 33 -7.04 30.50 -5.25
N VAL A 34 -8.16 29.89 -5.64
CA VAL A 34 -8.41 28.46 -5.34
C VAL A 34 -7.34 27.62 -6.02
N THR A 35 -6.52 26.92 -5.23
CA THR A 35 -5.45 26.07 -5.75
C THR A 35 -5.93 24.66 -6.04
N GLN A 36 -6.82 24.13 -5.18
CA GLN A 36 -7.38 22.80 -5.40
C GLN A 36 -8.80 22.69 -4.83
N MET A 37 -9.53 21.70 -5.34
CA MET A 37 -10.84 21.31 -4.87
C MET A 37 -10.88 19.83 -4.57
N ALA A 38 -11.65 19.45 -3.55
CA ALA A 38 -11.92 18.07 -3.20
C ALA A 38 -13.38 17.89 -2.78
N GLU A 39 -13.83 16.66 -2.66
CA GLU A 39 -15.16 16.35 -2.17
C GLU A 39 -15.04 15.66 -0.81
N CYS A 40 -15.84 16.07 0.17
CA CYS A 40 -15.95 15.45 1.48
C CYS A 40 -17.40 15.13 1.83
N SER A 41 -17.70 14.48 2.93
CA SER A 41 -19.09 14.18 3.34
C SER A 41 -19.91 15.43 3.49
N ASP A 42 -19.32 16.53 3.96
CA ASP A 42 -20.01 17.79 4.19
C ASP A 42 -20.34 18.57 2.93
N GLY A 43 -19.54 18.42 1.87
CA GLY A 43 -19.74 19.21 0.66
C GLY A 43 -18.56 19.21 -0.28
N ILE A 44 -18.34 20.36 -0.91
CA ILE A 44 -17.24 20.61 -1.83
C ILE A 44 -16.24 21.52 -1.14
N LEU A 45 -15.01 21.06 -1.04
CA LEU A 45 -13.91 21.80 -0.44
C LEU A 45 -13.19 22.64 -1.48
N LEU A 46 -12.87 23.86 -1.11
CA LEU A 46 -12.00 24.76 -1.83
C LEU A 46 -10.84 25.12 -0.91
N ILE A 47 -9.61 24.97 -1.36
CA ILE A 47 -8.46 25.51 -0.65
C ILE A 47 -7.84 26.65 -1.46
N TYR A 48 -7.52 27.72 -0.77
CA TYR A 48 -6.98 28.92 -1.35
C TYR A 48 -5.49 29.04 -1.10
N ASN A 49 -4.79 29.72 -1.99
CA ASN A 49 -3.35 30.00 -1.87
C ASN A 49 -2.97 30.82 -0.63
N THR A 50 -3.95 31.40 0.06
CA THR A 50 -3.80 32.11 1.33
C THR A 50 -3.90 31.20 2.54
N GLY A 51 -4.25 29.93 2.38
CA GLY A 51 -4.53 28.99 3.46
C GLY A 51 -5.98 29.00 3.96
N LEU A 52 -6.88 29.73 3.31
CA LEU A 52 -8.31 29.62 3.61
C LEU A 52 -8.86 28.30 3.07
N LEU A 53 -9.52 27.53 3.93
CA LEU A 53 -10.28 26.32 3.58
C LEU A 53 -11.77 26.63 3.68
N VAL A 54 -12.52 26.35 2.62
CA VAL A 54 -13.96 26.60 2.54
C VAL A 54 -14.68 25.33 2.14
N CYS A 55 -15.78 25.03 2.80
CA CYS A 55 -16.71 23.97 2.39
C CYS A 55 -18.01 24.57 1.88
N LEU A 56 -18.38 24.20 0.66
CA LEU A 56 -19.64 24.59 0.03
C LEU A 56 -20.66 23.46 0.14
N ASP A 57 -21.92 23.82 0.33
CA ASP A 57 -23.03 22.90 0.19
C ASP A 57 -23.14 22.39 -1.26
N ARG A 58 -23.33 21.09 -1.47
CA ARG A 58 -23.35 20.47 -2.81
C ARG A 58 -24.50 20.93 -3.70
N ALA A 59 -25.65 21.24 -3.11
CA ALA A 59 -26.85 21.60 -3.84
C ALA A 59 -26.97 23.11 -4.11
N THR A 60 -26.78 23.89 -3.05
CA THR A 60 -26.95 25.34 -3.07
C THR A 60 -25.69 26.10 -3.42
N LEU A 61 -24.50 25.47 -3.18
CA LEU A 61 -23.18 26.08 -3.32
C LEU A 61 -22.94 27.24 -2.35
N ALA A 62 -23.76 27.38 -1.34
CA ALA A 62 -23.54 28.30 -0.25
C ALA A 62 -22.41 27.81 0.67
N ILE A 63 -21.71 28.73 1.28
CA ILE A 63 -20.67 28.40 2.27
C ILE A 63 -21.33 27.77 3.49
N LYS A 64 -20.99 26.52 3.79
CA LYS A 64 -21.41 25.80 5.01
C LYS A 64 -20.52 26.14 6.19
N TRP A 65 -19.23 26.16 5.97
CA TRP A 65 -18.21 26.54 6.95
C TRP A 65 -16.93 26.93 6.24
N GLN A 66 -16.07 27.62 6.97
CA GLN A 66 -14.72 28.00 6.54
C GLN A 66 -13.75 27.98 7.71
N SER A 67 -12.47 27.83 7.43
CA SER A 67 -11.39 27.89 8.44
C SER A 67 -10.19 28.61 7.86
N ASP A 68 -9.60 29.46 8.68
CA ASP A 68 -8.39 30.23 8.39
C ASP A 68 -7.17 29.71 9.20
N GLU A 69 -7.28 28.52 9.79
CA GLU A 69 -6.24 27.95 10.66
C GLU A 69 -4.88 27.88 9.97
N ILE A 70 -4.87 27.42 8.70
CA ILE A 70 -3.64 27.27 7.90
C ILE A 70 -2.97 28.63 7.63
N LYS A 71 -3.74 29.72 7.53
CA LYS A 71 -3.20 31.08 7.33
C LYS A 71 -2.17 31.48 8.39
N LYS A 72 -2.28 30.97 9.61
CA LYS A 72 -1.36 31.25 10.72
C LYS A 72 0.07 30.81 10.43
N TYR A 73 0.23 29.81 9.57
CA TYR A 73 1.52 29.22 9.20
C TYR A 73 2.11 29.81 7.92
N ILE A 74 1.31 30.59 7.17
CA ILE A 74 1.76 31.24 5.93
C ILE A 74 2.27 32.64 6.27
N PRO A 75 3.53 32.97 5.93
CA PRO A 75 4.05 34.31 6.16
C PRO A 75 3.18 35.38 5.51
N GLY A 76 2.91 36.46 6.26
CA GLY A 76 2.00 37.53 5.85
C GLY A 76 2.29 38.07 4.44
N GLY A 77 1.25 38.17 3.62
CA GLY A 77 1.33 38.67 2.23
C GLY A 77 1.91 37.68 1.21
N LYS A 78 2.27 36.45 1.61
CA LYS A 78 2.67 35.40 0.69
C LYS A 78 1.48 34.54 0.30
N THR A 79 1.56 33.96 -0.87
CA THR A 79 0.68 32.93 -1.37
C THR A 79 1.48 31.65 -1.60
N ILE A 80 0.88 30.50 -1.33
CA ILE A 80 1.50 29.19 -1.53
C ILE A 80 0.55 28.27 -2.31
N GLU A 81 1.12 27.31 -3.01
CA GLU A 81 0.34 26.27 -3.62
C GLU A 81 -0.01 25.22 -2.54
N LEU A 82 -1.30 25.04 -2.30
CA LEU A 82 -1.84 24.09 -1.34
C LEU A 82 -2.60 23.00 -2.08
N SER A 83 -2.41 21.76 -1.66
CA SER A 83 -3.09 20.59 -2.16
C SER A 83 -4.02 20.00 -1.10
N LEU A 84 -5.05 19.26 -1.56
CA LEU A 84 -6.03 18.58 -0.72
C LEU A 84 -6.08 17.08 -1.04
N PHE A 85 -6.17 16.30 0.01
CA PHE A 85 -6.56 14.90 -0.05
C PHE A 85 -7.66 14.66 1.00
N VAL A 86 -8.70 13.89 0.67
CA VAL A 86 -9.74 13.49 1.63
C VAL A 86 -9.69 11.98 1.75
N ASP A 87 -9.43 11.51 2.97
CA ASP A 87 -9.34 10.08 3.24
C ASP A 87 -10.73 9.44 3.39
N ARG A 88 -10.79 8.12 3.47
CA ARG A 88 -12.04 7.35 3.58
C ARG A 88 -12.78 7.57 4.90
N ASP A 89 -12.10 8.04 5.93
CA ASP A 89 -12.70 8.41 7.21
C ASP A 89 -13.17 9.88 7.23
N ASN A 90 -13.11 10.52 6.05
CA ASN A 90 -13.52 11.89 5.85
C ASN A 90 -12.67 12.92 6.64
N CYS A 91 -11.40 12.59 6.87
CA CYS A 91 -10.41 13.54 7.31
C CYS A 91 -9.81 14.26 6.10
N ILE A 92 -9.74 15.58 6.17
CA ILE A 92 -9.19 16.45 5.12
C ILE A 92 -7.71 16.67 5.42
N TRP A 93 -6.84 16.32 4.48
CA TRP A 93 -5.41 16.56 4.53
C TRP A 93 -5.08 17.70 3.57
N ALA A 94 -4.67 18.85 4.12
CA ALA A 94 -4.14 19.96 3.35
C ALA A 94 -2.62 19.93 3.45
N TYR A 95 -1.90 20.07 2.35
CA TYR A 95 -0.46 19.98 2.35
C TYR A 95 0.20 20.90 1.30
N SER A 96 1.45 21.22 1.52
CA SER A 96 2.25 22.10 0.67
C SER A 96 3.75 21.93 0.94
N LEU A 97 4.57 22.73 0.28
CA LEU A 97 5.99 22.88 0.59
C LEU A 97 6.26 23.42 2.02
N MET A 98 5.25 23.86 2.74
CA MET A 98 5.39 24.47 4.08
C MET A 98 4.85 23.58 5.21
N GLY A 99 4.28 22.41 4.89
CA GLY A 99 3.77 21.51 5.90
C GLY A 99 2.51 20.75 5.50
N ILE A 100 1.93 20.09 6.49
CA ILE A 100 0.72 19.30 6.37
C ILE A 100 -0.21 19.58 7.55
N TRP A 101 -1.50 19.65 7.27
CA TRP A 101 -2.58 19.89 8.24
C TRP A 101 -3.69 18.88 8.03
N ALA A 102 -4.25 18.36 9.10
CA ALA A 102 -5.36 17.43 9.05
C ALA A 102 -6.58 17.98 9.80
N TYR A 103 -7.75 17.95 9.15
CA TYR A 103 -9.02 18.38 9.73
C TYR A 103 -10.02 17.22 9.68
N ASP A 104 -10.57 16.85 10.82
CA ASP A 104 -11.58 15.80 10.94
C ASP A 104 -12.97 16.41 10.83
N CYS A 105 -13.70 16.05 9.77
CA CYS A 105 -15.07 16.54 9.53
C CYS A 105 -16.09 16.00 10.54
N GLY A 106 -15.84 14.84 11.13
CA GLY A 106 -16.73 14.23 12.12
C GLY A 106 -16.70 14.98 13.46
N THR A 107 -15.49 15.23 13.97
CA THR A 107 -15.28 15.97 15.23
C THR A 107 -15.21 17.49 15.03
N LYS A 108 -15.13 17.95 13.78
CA LYS A 108 -14.98 19.36 13.38
C LYS A 108 -13.76 20.02 14.02
N SER A 109 -12.65 19.30 14.08
CA SER A 109 -11.43 19.76 14.74
C SER A 109 -10.16 19.49 13.92
N TRP A 110 -9.16 20.32 14.12
CA TRP A 110 -7.84 20.10 13.57
C TRP A 110 -7.10 19.02 14.37
N ARG A 111 -6.55 18.05 13.65
CA ARG A 111 -5.87 16.88 14.19
C ARG A 111 -4.36 17.09 14.27
N THR A 112 -3.94 17.97 15.18
CA THR A 112 -2.51 18.24 15.42
C THR A 112 -1.76 17.05 15.99
N ASP A 113 -2.46 16.11 16.61
CA ASP A 113 -1.95 14.82 17.06
C ASP A 113 -1.45 13.95 15.90
N LEU A 114 -2.10 14.01 14.74
CA LEU A 114 -1.70 13.27 13.54
C LEU A 114 -0.56 13.94 12.77
N THR A 115 -0.49 15.27 12.80
CA THR A 115 0.46 16.04 11.97
C THR A 115 1.66 16.55 12.71
N GLY A 116 1.69 16.45 14.04
CA GLY A 116 2.74 16.99 14.90
C GLY A 116 4.16 16.53 14.56
N ILE A 117 4.32 15.32 14.07
CA ILE A 117 5.61 14.76 13.66
C ILE A 117 6.25 15.56 12.49
N TRP A 118 5.43 16.05 11.56
CA TRP A 118 5.93 16.85 10.42
C TRP A 118 5.97 18.35 10.76
N SER A 119 5.03 18.83 11.59
CA SER A 119 4.97 20.24 12.01
C SER A 119 6.18 20.67 12.84
N SER A 120 6.87 19.73 13.50
CA SER A 120 8.10 19.97 14.24
C SER A 120 9.36 20.03 13.34
N ARG A 121 9.22 19.75 12.05
CA ARG A 121 10.32 19.71 11.07
C ARG A 121 10.05 20.70 9.94
N PRO A 122 10.46 21.97 10.09
CA PRO A 122 10.15 23.06 9.15
C PRO A 122 10.83 22.90 7.77
N ASP A 123 11.76 21.97 7.64
CA ASP A 123 12.49 21.62 6.42
C ASP A 123 11.83 20.50 5.61
N VAL A 124 10.74 19.91 6.12
CA VAL A 124 10.04 18.84 5.42
C VAL A 124 9.08 19.41 4.39
N ILE A 125 9.37 19.15 3.13
CA ILE A 125 8.55 19.50 1.96
C ILE A 125 7.66 18.31 1.62
N ILE A 126 6.34 18.52 1.55
CA ILE A 126 5.38 17.46 1.24
C ILE A 126 4.79 17.69 -0.15
N HIS A 127 4.90 16.68 -1.00
CA HIS A 127 4.42 16.72 -2.38
C HIS A 127 3.13 15.92 -2.59
N ALA A 128 2.93 14.83 -1.85
CA ALA A 128 1.79 13.95 -2.06
C ALA A 128 1.29 13.32 -0.77
N VAL A 129 -0.03 13.11 -0.70
CA VAL A 129 -0.69 12.36 0.37
C VAL A 129 -1.68 11.38 -0.25
N ALA A 130 -1.67 10.13 0.19
CA ALA A 130 -2.61 9.10 -0.23
C ALA A 130 -3.00 8.21 0.95
N GLN A 131 -4.07 7.42 0.79
CA GLN A 131 -4.47 6.41 1.77
C GLN A 131 -4.45 5.02 1.13
N ASP A 132 -3.79 4.06 1.77
CA ASP A 132 -3.80 2.67 1.30
C ASP A 132 -5.07 1.91 1.70
N ILE A 133 -5.18 0.66 1.26
CA ILE A 133 -6.36 -0.18 1.53
C ILE A 133 -6.55 -0.49 3.02
N GLU A 134 -5.48 -0.49 3.82
CA GLU A 134 -5.50 -0.69 5.26
C GLU A 134 -5.87 0.57 6.05
N GLY A 135 -6.02 1.71 5.39
CA GLY A 135 -6.38 2.99 6.02
C GLY A 135 -5.19 3.82 6.50
N ARG A 136 -3.96 3.36 6.26
CA ARG A 136 -2.75 4.12 6.60
C ARG A 136 -2.58 5.30 5.66
N ILE A 137 -2.05 6.40 6.18
CA ILE A 137 -1.76 7.61 5.41
C ILE A 137 -0.31 7.60 4.96
N TRP A 138 -0.12 7.71 3.67
CA TRP A 138 1.18 7.78 3.01
C TRP A 138 1.50 9.23 2.69
N VAL A 139 2.65 9.71 3.12
CA VAL A 139 3.11 11.09 2.94
C VAL A 139 4.42 11.09 2.16
N GLY A 140 4.35 11.49 0.91
CA GLY A 140 5.50 11.60 0.01
C GLY A 140 6.23 12.94 0.21
N LYS A 141 7.54 12.85 0.46
CA LYS A 141 8.37 13.99 0.83
C LYS A 141 9.45 14.28 -0.20
N ASP A 142 10.01 15.48 -0.16
CA ASP A 142 11.22 15.83 -0.91
C ASP A 142 12.46 15.38 -0.12
N TYR A 143 13.38 14.66 -0.79
CA TYR A 143 14.65 14.14 -0.26
C TYR A 143 14.56 13.17 0.94
N ASP A 144 13.38 12.93 1.52
CA ASP A 144 13.20 12.20 2.78
C ASP A 144 12.27 10.95 2.64
N GLY A 145 11.98 10.53 1.41
CA GLY A 145 11.21 9.33 1.11
C GLY A 145 9.72 9.46 1.44
N ILE A 146 9.15 8.39 1.99
CA ILE A 146 7.74 8.29 2.34
C ILE A 146 7.60 8.00 3.83
N ASP A 147 6.71 8.70 4.50
CA ASP A 147 6.22 8.31 5.82
C ASP A 147 4.85 7.63 5.69
N VAL A 148 4.67 6.53 6.40
CA VAL A 148 3.41 5.79 6.48
C VAL A 148 2.89 5.89 7.91
N LEU A 149 1.78 6.61 8.09
CA LEU A 149 1.13 6.85 9.37
C LEU A 149 -0.02 5.87 9.60
N GLU A 150 0.02 5.16 10.69
CA GLU A 150 -1.12 4.42 11.27
C GLU A 150 -1.94 5.40 12.11
N LYS A 151 -3.11 5.81 11.65
CA LYS A 151 -3.93 6.86 12.33
C LYS A 151 -4.38 6.48 13.74
N GLU A 152 -4.63 5.22 14.00
CA GLU A 152 -5.12 4.73 15.30
C GLU A 152 -4.05 4.75 16.38
N THR A 153 -2.82 4.42 16.03
CA THR A 153 -1.70 4.29 16.96
C THR A 153 -0.80 5.53 16.97
N GLY A 154 -0.89 6.36 15.94
CA GLY A 154 0.04 7.47 15.70
C GLY A 154 1.45 7.01 15.28
N LYS A 155 1.64 5.71 15.03
CA LYS A 155 2.94 5.16 14.63
C LYS A 155 3.25 5.56 13.20
N VAL A 156 4.49 6.01 13.00
CA VAL A 156 5.01 6.35 11.68
C VAL A 156 6.17 5.42 11.31
N THR A 157 6.11 4.87 10.11
CA THR A 157 7.18 4.08 9.50
C THR A 157 7.72 4.82 8.29
N SER A 158 9.03 5.08 8.25
CA SER A 158 9.66 5.77 7.13
C SER A 158 10.24 4.78 6.13
N LEU A 159 9.93 4.97 4.86
CA LEU A 159 10.46 4.22 3.72
C LEU A 159 11.42 5.13 2.95
N VAL A 160 12.68 4.68 2.83
CA VAL A 160 13.73 5.45 2.14
C VAL A 160 14.46 4.58 1.11
N ALA A 161 15.10 5.24 0.17
CA ALA A 161 15.95 4.58 -0.82
C ALA A 161 17.22 4.03 -0.16
N HIS A 162 17.61 2.82 -0.55
CA HIS A 162 18.87 2.18 -0.17
C HIS A 162 19.55 1.65 -1.42
N ASP A 163 20.78 2.07 -1.66
CA ASP A 163 21.53 1.75 -2.89
C ASP A 163 21.77 0.23 -3.06
N ASP A 164 21.90 -0.50 -1.96
CA ASP A 164 22.17 -1.95 -1.95
C ASP A 164 20.91 -2.82 -1.94
N ASN A 165 19.71 -2.23 -1.96
CA ASN A 165 18.47 -2.97 -1.86
C ASN A 165 17.53 -2.68 -3.04
N GLY A 166 17.55 -3.55 -4.05
CA GLY A 166 16.65 -3.45 -5.20
C GLY A 166 15.15 -3.51 -4.92
N ARG A 167 14.75 -3.72 -3.64
CA ARG A 167 13.38 -3.68 -3.16
C ARG A 167 13.04 -2.39 -2.39
N SER A 168 13.98 -1.47 -2.27
CA SER A 168 13.75 -0.15 -1.66
C SER A 168 13.20 0.84 -2.70
N LEU A 169 12.84 2.04 -2.23
CA LEU A 169 12.52 3.15 -3.12
C LEU A 169 13.70 3.45 -4.04
N PRO A 170 13.47 3.77 -5.33
CA PRO A 170 14.55 4.11 -6.25
C PRO A 170 15.09 5.54 -6.05
N HIS A 171 14.35 6.41 -5.34
CA HIS A 171 14.73 7.78 -5.01
C HIS A 171 13.94 8.30 -3.80
N ASN A 172 14.55 9.18 -3.00
CA ASN A 172 13.91 9.76 -1.80
C ASN A 172 13.02 10.98 -2.08
N THR A 173 13.02 11.53 -3.27
CA THR A 173 12.10 12.60 -3.66
C THR A 173 10.87 11.98 -4.33
N ILE A 174 9.72 12.13 -3.70
CA ILE A 174 8.44 11.57 -4.11
C ILE A 174 7.57 12.71 -4.63
N TYR A 175 7.11 12.61 -5.87
CA TYR A 175 6.25 13.62 -6.47
C TYR A 175 4.78 13.29 -6.41
N ASP A 176 4.43 12.00 -6.46
CA ASP A 176 3.03 11.59 -6.48
C ASP A 176 2.84 10.21 -5.84
N LEU A 177 1.67 10.01 -5.26
CA LEU A 177 1.23 8.78 -4.63
C LEU A 177 -0.19 8.45 -5.11
N TYR A 178 -0.42 7.24 -5.57
CA TYR A 178 -1.72 6.78 -6.02
C TYR A 178 -2.02 5.37 -5.51
N ALA A 179 -3.04 5.24 -4.67
CA ALA A 179 -3.55 3.96 -4.23
C ALA A 179 -4.62 3.47 -5.22
N ASP A 180 -4.40 2.33 -5.84
CA ASP A 180 -5.38 1.73 -6.74
C ASP A 180 -6.40 0.86 -6.00
N ARG A 181 -7.38 0.33 -6.77
CA ARG A 181 -8.48 -0.49 -6.22
C ARG A 181 -8.04 -1.88 -5.77
N ASP A 182 -6.90 -2.35 -6.25
CA ASP A 182 -6.34 -3.66 -5.94
C ASP A 182 -5.40 -3.61 -4.71
N GLY A 183 -5.27 -2.44 -4.08
CA GLY A 183 -4.45 -2.22 -2.90
C GLY A 183 -2.96 -1.99 -3.21
N VAL A 184 -2.63 -1.70 -4.46
CA VAL A 184 -1.27 -1.32 -4.83
C VAL A 184 -1.09 0.19 -4.65
N MET A 185 -0.04 0.57 -3.93
CA MET A 185 0.40 1.95 -3.82
C MET A 185 1.44 2.25 -4.91
N TRP A 186 1.08 3.09 -5.87
CA TRP A 186 1.95 3.57 -6.92
C TRP A 186 2.70 4.81 -6.45
N VAL A 187 3.99 4.87 -6.72
CA VAL A 187 4.91 5.91 -6.22
C VAL A 187 5.64 6.54 -7.38
N GLY A 188 5.32 7.78 -7.69
CA GLY A 188 6.04 8.60 -8.67
C GLY A 188 7.27 9.24 -8.05
N THR A 189 8.47 8.97 -8.58
CA THR A 189 9.74 9.44 -8.04
C THR A 189 10.46 10.40 -8.97
N TYR A 190 11.30 11.29 -8.40
CA TYR A 190 12.12 12.20 -9.18
C TYR A 190 13.12 11.47 -10.07
N LYS A 191 13.01 11.65 -11.39
CA LYS A 191 13.91 11.11 -12.43
C LYS A 191 14.13 9.58 -12.43
N LYS A 192 13.43 8.81 -11.60
CA LYS A 192 13.58 7.35 -11.53
C LYS A 192 12.29 6.59 -11.91
N GLY A 193 11.31 7.32 -12.48
CA GLY A 193 10.06 6.74 -12.95
C GLY A 193 9.09 6.39 -11.83
N VAL A 194 8.39 5.28 -12.00
CA VAL A 194 7.33 4.81 -11.10
C VAL A 194 7.76 3.52 -10.42
N SER A 195 7.53 3.47 -9.12
CA SER A 195 7.61 2.25 -8.30
C SER A 195 6.24 1.87 -7.81
N TYR A 196 6.11 0.68 -7.28
CA TYR A 196 4.90 0.28 -6.60
C TYR A 196 5.20 -0.49 -5.31
N TYR A 197 4.28 -0.40 -4.36
CA TYR A 197 4.27 -1.19 -3.13
C TYR A 197 2.96 -1.98 -3.05
N SER A 198 3.06 -3.26 -2.72
CA SER A 198 1.89 -4.11 -2.47
C SER A 198 2.25 -5.18 -1.46
N GLU A 199 1.47 -5.30 -0.41
CA GLU A 199 1.62 -6.38 0.57
C GLU A 199 1.25 -7.75 -0.03
N SER A 200 0.41 -7.78 -1.06
CA SER A 200 -0.02 -9.03 -1.70
C SER A 200 1.02 -9.62 -2.66
N ILE A 201 1.87 -8.78 -3.27
CA ILE A 201 2.87 -9.23 -4.26
C ILE A 201 4.07 -9.90 -3.58
N PHE A 202 4.35 -9.58 -2.31
CA PHE A 202 5.45 -10.18 -1.54
C PHE A 202 5.07 -11.44 -0.76
N LYS A 203 3.94 -12.08 -1.08
CA LYS A 203 3.50 -13.32 -0.43
C LYS A 203 4.20 -14.59 -0.94
N PHE A 204 5.10 -14.48 -1.90
CA PHE A 204 5.94 -15.59 -2.31
C PHE A 204 7.26 -15.56 -1.54
N ASN A 205 7.37 -16.41 -0.53
CA ASN A 205 8.66 -16.73 0.06
C ASN A 205 9.37 -17.71 -0.87
N MET A 206 10.62 -17.41 -1.21
CA MET A 206 11.46 -18.31 -2.00
C MET A 206 12.32 -19.15 -1.06
N TYR A 207 12.31 -20.46 -1.29
CA TYR A 207 13.14 -21.43 -0.59
C TYR A 207 13.94 -22.24 -1.62
N GLU A 208 15.26 -22.29 -1.46
CA GLU A 208 16.16 -23.00 -2.40
C GLU A 208 16.39 -24.44 -1.93
N TRP A 209 15.47 -25.33 -2.26
CA TRP A 209 15.57 -26.77 -1.90
C TRP A 209 15.72 -27.69 -3.11
N GLY A 210 16.22 -27.18 -4.24
CA GLY A 210 16.36 -27.93 -5.48
C GLY A 210 15.06 -28.02 -6.27
N ASP A 211 15.00 -28.96 -7.19
CA ASP A 211 13.86 -29.16 -8.10
C ASP A 211 12.72 -29.87 -7.38
N ILE A 212 11.65 -29.15 -7.03
CA ILE A 212 10.44 -29.74 -6.44
C ILE A 212 9.54 -30.28 -7.54
N THR A 213 9.31 -31.58 -7.50
CA THR A 213 8.49 -32.30 -8.50
C THR A 213 7.03 -32.47 -8.08
N CYS A 214 6.80 -32.60 -6.76
CA CYS A 214 5.46 -32.75 -6.20
C CYS A 214 5.42 -32.33 -4.72
N ILE A 215 4.25 -31.95 -4.25
CA ILE A 215 3.99 -31.51 -2.87
C ILE A 215 2.78 -32.26 -2.35
N GLU A 216 2.86 -32.76 -1.11
CA GLU A 216 1.73 -33.42 -0.44
C GLU A 216 1.66 -32.99 1.03
N GLN A 217 0.47 -32.88 1.60
CA GLN A 217 0.27 -32.39 2.97
C GLN A 217 0.58 -33.51 3.99
N ALA A 218 1.56 -33.30 4.84
CA ALA A 218 1.89 -34.24 5.92
C ALA A 218 0.90 -34.07 7.10
N ASP A 219 0.78 -32.86 7.60
CA ASP A 219 -0.16 -32.45 8.66
C ASP A 219 -0.47 -30.94 8.53
N GLU A 220 -1.04 -30.31 9.58
CA GLU A 220 -1.43 -28.90 9.57
C GLU A 220 -0.25 -27.96 9.32
N ASP A 221 0.94 -28.28 9.87
CA ASP A 221 2.13 -27.42 9.82
C ASP A 221 3.20 -27.91 8.83
N ARG A 222 3.14 -29.15 8.33
CA ARG A 222 4.21 -29.75 7.54
C ARG A 222 3.76 -30.25 6.19
N LEU A 223 4.66 -30.10 5.21
CA LEU A 223 4.49 -30.61 3.84
C LEU A 223 5.60 -31.61 3.51
N TRP A 224 5.28 -32.68 2.79
CA TRP A 224 6.27 -33.46 2.07
C TRP A 224 6.53 -32.82 0.72
N LEU A 225 7.80 -32.65 0.40
CA LEU A 225 8.29 -32.11 -0.87
C LEU A 225 9.03 -33.23 -1.57
N GLY A 226 8.50 -33.71 -2.68
CA GLY A 226 9.21 -34.64 -3.58
C GLY A 226 10.18 -33.87 -4.45
N THR A 227 11.39 -34.36 -4.58
CA THR A 227 12.45 -33.68 -5.33
C THR A 227 13.03 -34.57 -6.42
N ASN A 228 13.73 -33.95 -7.35
CA ASN A 228 14.42 -34.66 -8.43
C ASN A 228 15.74 -35.28 -7.95
N ASP A 229 16.40 -34.69 -6.97
CA ASP A 229 17.78 -35.00 -6.57
C ASP A 229 18.01 -35.23 -5.06
N HIS A 230 17.05 -34.85 -4.22
CA HIS A 230 17.15 -34.95 -2.76
C HIS A 230 16.12 -35.88 -2.12
N GLY A 231 15.37 -36.66 -2.91
CA GLY A 231 14.32 -37.58 -2.44
C GLY A 231 13.12 -36.83 -1.88
N ILE A 232 12.71 -37.17 -0.65
CA ILE A 232 11.57 -36.52 0.02
C ILE A 232 12.10 -35.68 1.16
N LEU A 233 11.71 -34.39 1.15
CA LEU A 233 11.96 -33.47 2.25
C LEU A 233 10.67 -33.28 3.05
N LEU A 234 10.79 -33.10 4.36
CA LEU A 234 9.71 -32.66 5.24
C LEU A 234 9.94 -31.20 5.60
N TRP A 235 9.08 -30.33 5.10
CA TRP A 235 9.14 -28.91 5.36
C TRP A 235 8.18 -28.51 6.46
N ASN A 236 8.66 -27.73 7.43
CA ASN A 236 7.88 -27.15 8.51
C ASN A 236 7.58 -25.69 8.23
N ARG A 237 6.30 -25.31 8.12
CA ARG A 237 5.82 -23.94 7.80
C ARG A 237 6.22 -22.95 8.88
N SER A 238 6.13 -23.32 10.15
CA SER A 238 6.40 -22.40 11.27
C SER A 238 7.85 -22.04 11.42
N THR A 239 8.77 -22.97 11.11
CA THR A 239 10.22 -22.77 11.24
C THR A 239 10.90 -22.39 9.93
N GLY A 240 10.23 -22.62 8.78
CA GLY A 240 10.80 -22.46 7.45
C GLY A 240 11.89 -23.46 7.09
N LYS A 241 12.10 -24.51 7.89
CA LYS A 241 13.17 -25.51 7.68
C LYS A 241 12.63 -26.73 6.96
N ALA A 242 13.46 -27.28 6.07
CA ALA A 242 13.24 -28.56 5.42
C ALA A 242 14.33 -29.55 5.84
N GLU A 243 13.92 -30.78 6.14
CA GLU A 243 14.81 -31.86 6.53
C GLU A 243 14.55 -33.11 5.68
N PRO A 244 15.57 -33.95 5.39
CA PRO A 244 15.34 -35.22 4.69
C PRO A 244 14.36 -36.10 5.47
N PHE A 245 13.29 -36.54 4.80
CA PHE A 245 12.23 -37.31 5.44
C PHE A 245 12.51 -38.83 5.40
N TRP A 246 13.03 -39.34 4.29
CA TRP A 246 13.25 -40.76 4.14
C TRP A 246 14.46 -41.06 3.26
N ARG A 247 15.22 -42.10 3.70
CA ARG A 247 16.30 -42.74 2.97
C ARG A 247 16.08 -44.25 2.95
N ASP A 248 16.54 -44.92 1.92
CA ASP A 248 16.46 -46.39 1.85
C ASP A 248 17.40 -47.08 2.81
N ALA A 249 17.41 -48.42 2.79
CA ALA A 249 18.24 -49.22 3.69
C ALA A 249 19.76 -49.01 3.48
N GLU A 250 20.16 -48.57 2.30
CA GLU A 250 21.54 -48.25 1.96
C GLU A 250 21.90 -46.78 2.29
N GLY A 251 20.97 -46.01 2.89
CA GLY A 251 21.13 -44.61 3.23
C GLY A 251 21.07 -43.67 2.02
N GLN A 252 20.64 -44.15 0.88
CA GLN A 252 20.41 -43.37 -0.33
C GLN A 252 19.01 -42.78 -0.33
N LEU A 253 18.91 -41.60 -0.92
CA LEU A 253 17.61 -41.04 -1.20
C LEU A 253 17.02 -41.78 -2.41
N PRO A 254 15.71 -42.10 -2.41
CA PRO A 254 15.13 -42.74 -3.57
C PRO A 254 15.34 -41.86 -4.80
N ASN A 255 15.52 -42.50 -5.94
CA ASN A 255 15.60 -41.83 -7.24
C ASN A 255 14.47 -40.79 -7.42
N PRO A 256 14.56 -39.90 -8.41
CA PRO A 256 13.65 -38.77 -8.55
C PRO A 256 12.21 -39.13 -8.18
N VAL A 257 11.69 -38.41 -7.20
CA VAL A 257 10.29 -38.55 -6.79
C VAL A 257 9.45 -37.87 -7.86
N VAL A 258 8.51 -38.62 -8.45
CA VAL A 258 7.68 -38.09 -9.53
C VAL A 258 6.30 -37.67 -9.03
N SER A 259 5.77 -38.38 -8.04
CA SER A 259 4.44 -38.14 -7.49
C SER A 259 4.33 -38.62 -6.04
N MET A 260 3.50 -37.97 -5.27
CA MET A 260 3.14 -38.39 -3.91
C MET A 260 1.61 -38.31 -3.73
N LEU A 261 1.08 -39.17 -2.88
CA LEU A 261 -0.32 -39.18 -2.49
C LEU A 261 -0.46 -39.68 -1.05
N LYS A 262 -1.05 -38.87 -0.18
CA LYS A 262 -1.51 -39.31 1.15
C LYS A 262 -2.90 -39.95 1.01
N SER A 263 -2.98 -41.23 1.31
CA SER A 263 -4.26 -41.95 1.30
C SER A 263 -5.10 -41.61 2.54
N LYS A 264 -6.40 -41.87 2.49
CA LYS A 264 -7.35 -41.58 3.60
C LYS A 264 -7.02 -42.34 4.88
N ASP A 265 -6.32 -43.47 4.82
CA ASP A 265 -5.81 -44.23 5.97
C ASP A 265 -4.45 -43.73 6.48
N GLY A 266 -3.98 -42.57 5.99
CA GLY A 266 -2.79 -41.88 6.47
C GLY A 266 -1.46 -42.37 5.87
N LYS A 267 -1.47 -43.34 4.97
CA LYS A 267 -0.26 -43.83 4.30
C LYS A 267 0.19 -42.86 3.20
N LEU A 268 1.50 -42.71 3.04
CA LEU A 268 2.10 -41.96 1.95
C LEU A 268 2.50 -42.91 0.84
N TRP A 269 1.95 -42.71 -0.34
CA TRP A 269 2.34 -43.39 -1.57
C TRP A 269 3.29 -42.52 -2.36
N VAL A 270 4.37 -43.09 -2.86
CA VAL A 270 5.47 -42.34 -3.52
C VAL A 270 5.83 -43.06 -4.82
N GLY A 271 5.58 -42.43 -5.93
CA GLY A 271 6.02 -42.84 -7.25
C GLY A 271 7.39 -42.27 -7.58
N THR A 272 8.32 -43.09 -8.02
CA THR A 272 9.68 -42.68 -8.38
C THR A 272 10.01 -42.99 -9.82
N PHE A 273 10.95 -42.24 -10.39
CA PHE A 273 11.45 -42.51 -11.73
C PHE A 273 12.38 -43.75 -11.67
N ASN A 274 12.05 -44.80 -12.34
CA ASN A 274 12.77 -46.10 -12.37
C ASN A 274 12.91 -46.86 -11.04
N GLY A 275 12.43 -46.34 -9.91
CA GLY A 275 12.51 -47.00 -8.60
C GLY A 275 11.25 -47.77 -8.20
N GLY A 276 10.17 -47.61 -8.97
CA GLY A 276 8.87 -48.20 -8.67
C GLY A 276 8.01 -47.34 -7.73
N LEU A 277 7.04 -48.01 -7.09
CA LEU A 277 6.11 -47.40 -6.14
C LEU A 277 6.44 -47.78 -4.70
N TYR A 278 6.44 -46.85 -3.81
CA TYR A 278 6.63 -47.07 -2.37
C TYR A 278 5.37 -46.71 -1.60
N CYS A 279 5.07 -47.50 -0.55
CA CYS A 279 4.00 -47.22 0.39
C CYS A 279 4.60 -47.14 1.78
N MET A 280 4.46 -45.95 2.41
CA MET A 280 4.99 -45.65 3.71
C MET A 280 3.87 -45.56 4.75
N ASN A 281 4.03 -46.28 5.89
CA ASN A 281 3.13 -46.21 7.02
C ASN A 281 3.98 -46.05 8.32
N GLY A 282 4.12 -44.81 8.76
CA GLY A 282 5.11 -44.45 9.79
C GLY A 282 6.52 -44.84 9.36
N SER A 283 7.21 -45.70 10.12
CA SER A 283 8.56 -46.18 9.82
C SER A 283 8.59 -47.40 8.88
N GLN A 284 7.42 -47.97 8.56
CA GLN A 284 7.33 -49.14 7.66
C GLN A 284 7.23 -48.66 6.20
N VAL A 285 8.11 -49.20 5.35
CA VAL A 285 8.16 -48.94 3.92
C VAL A 285 8.02 -50.25 3.15
N ARG A 286 7.09 -50.26 2.22
CA ARG A 286 6.94 -51.36 1.23
C ARG A 286 7.23 -50.83 -0.15
N SER A 287 8.03 -51.53 -0.94
CA SER A 287 8.28 -51.20 -2.34
C SER A 287 7.55 -52.18 -3.27
N TYR A 288 7.07 -51.67 -4.39
CA TYR A 288 6.45 -52.41 -5.49
C TYR A 288 7.23 -52.07 -6.74
N ARG A 289 7.90 -53.09 -7.31
CA ARG A 289 8.70 -52.97 -8.53
C ARG A 289 8.22 -53.97 -9.55
N GLU A 290 8.53 -53.74 -10.83
CA GLU A 290 8.22 -54.71 -11.89
C GLU A 290 8.93 -56.05 -11.59
N GLY A 291 8.17 -57.15 -11.54
CA GLY A 291 8.71 -58.50 -11.27
C GLY A 291 8.79 -58.91 -9.78
N THR A 292 8.21 -58.15 -8.84
CA THR A 292 8.09 -58.54 -7.41
C THR A 292 6.65 -58.74 -6.98
#